data_f58769d45ac98a37bff5f05197a4b3c1
#
_entry.id   f58769d45ac98a37bff5f05197a4b3c1
#
_cell.length_a   1.000
_cell.length_b   1.000
_cell.length_c   1.000
_cell.angle_alpha   90.00
_cell.angle_beta   90.00
_cell.angle_gamma   90.00
#
_symmetry.space_group_name_H-M   'P 1'
#
loop_
_entity.id
_entity.type
_entity.pdbx_description
1 polymer ?
#
loop_
_entity_poly.entity_id
_entity_poly.type
_entity_poly.pdbx_seq_one_letter_code
_entity_poly.pdbx_strand_id
1 'polypeptide(L)'
;MMEPLSKKVQYNTNKLRKRLRRLVGTAISDFNMIEPGDRVMVCLSGGKDSYALLDILRNLQAHAPLDFELIAVNLDQKQPGFPEHVLPEYLTQIGMPFRIVEQDTYSVVKRVIAEGKTTCSLCSRLRRGVLYRVATELGVTKIALGHHRDDILETFFLNMFYGGKLKAMPPKLISDDGHHIVIRPLAYCKEKDLAVYAEIENFPIIPCNLCGSQKNMQRQVIKEMMQQWDKKFPGRLETMFTALQNVQLSHLADKARYNFQGLKPNGAPVADGDKAFDEEIFEPPIAELLSLTKNNLTEIESD
;
A
#
# COMPACT_ATOMS: atom_id res chain seq x y z
N MET A 1 -11.35 -26.87 -24.16
CA MET A 1 -9.93 -26.52 -24.42
C MET A 1 -9.87 -25.00 -24.59
N MET A 2 -9.15 -24.30 -23.72
CA MET A 2 -8.96 -22.84 -23.88
C MET A 2 -8.02 -22.60 -25.07
N GLU A 3 -8.39 -21.69 -25.99
CA GLU A 3 -7.49 -21.28 -27.06
C GLU A 3 -6.17 -20.72 -26.50
N PRO A 4 -5.03 -21.02 -27.11
CA PRO A 4 -3.75 -20.50 -26.67
C PRO A 4 -3.73 -18.97 -26.77
N LEU A 5 -3.41 -18.30 -25.66
CA LEU A 5 -3.27 -16.85 -25.60
C LEU A 5 -2.30 -16.36 -26.68
N SER A 6 -2.62 -15.23 -27.36
CA SER A 6 -1.72 -14.65 -28.35
C SER A 6 -0.33 -14.36 -27.74
N LYS A 7 0.75 -14.48 -28.52
CA LYS A 7 2.14 -14.23 -28.07
C LYS A 7 2.31 -12.86 -27.36
N LYS A 8 1.57 -11.84 -27.85
CA LYS A 8 1.57 -10.49 -27.26
C LYS A 8 0.95 -10.47 -25.86
N VAL A 9 -0.18 -11.19 -25.66
CA VAL A 9 -0.84 -11.29 -24.35
C VAL A 9 0.07 -12.03 -23.38
N GLN A 10 0.66 -13.16 -23.80
CA GLN A 10 1.59 -13.93 -22.96
C GLN A 10 2.82 -13.12 -22.57
N TYR A 11 3.38 -12.34 -23.49
CA TYR A 11 4.50 -11.44 -23.20
C TYR A 11 4.14 -10.39 -22.14
N ASN A 12 2.99 -9.72 -22.30
CA ASN A 12 2.51 -8.69 -21.35
C ASN A 12 2.23 -9.28 -19.97
N THR A 13 1.62 -10.46 -19.89
CA THR A 13 1.37 -11.21 -18.67
C THR A 13 2.68 -11.50 -17.93
N ASN A 14 3.67 -12.04 -18.62
CA ASN A 14 4.96 -12.35 -18.01
C ASN A 14 5.70 -11.09 -17.55
N LYS A 15 5.58 -9.99 -18.29
CA LYS A 15 6.14 -8.69 -17.91
C LYS A 15 5.49 -8.15 -16.62
N LEU A 16 4.17 -8.29 -16.48
CA LEU A 16 3.43 -7.89 -15.28
C LEU A 16 3.85 -8.73 -14.07
N ARG A 17 3.88 -10.06 -14.21
CA ARG A 17 4.34 -10.99 -13.16
C ARG A 17 5.74 -10.62 -12.66
N LYS A 18 6.70 -10.44 -13.57
CA LYS A 18 8.08 -10.05 -13.23
C LYS A 18 8.12 -8.70 -12.52
N ARG A 19 7.34 -7.72 -12.99
CA ARG A 19 7.29 -6.39 -12.38
C ARG A 19 6.77 -6.45 -10.95
N LEU A 20 5.64 -7.13 -10.69
CA LEU A 20 5.08 -7.24 -9.35
C LEU A 20 6.02 -7.96 -8.39
N ARG A 21 6.62 -9.09 -8.80
CA ARG A 21 7.61 -9.81 -7.99
C ARG A 21 8.81 -8.94 -7.64
N ARG A 22 9.33 -8.17 -8.61
CA ARG A 22 10.42 -7.22 -8.38
C ARG A 22 10.01 -6.15 -7.37
N LEU A 23 8.85 -5.51 -7.53
CA LEU A 23 8.37 -4.46 -6.63
C LEU A 23 8.19 -4.98 -5.20
N VAL A 24 7.64 -6.18 -5.05
CA VAL A 24 7.51 -6.84 -3.73
C VAL A 24 8.88 -7.17 -3.14
N GLY A 25 9.79 -7.74 -3.93
CA GLY A 25 11.16 -8.02 -3.48
C GLY A 25 11.90 -6.75 -3.07
N THR A 26 11.77 -5.66 -3.84
CA THR A 26 12.35 -4.35 -3.49
C THR A 26 11.75 -3.82 -2.17
N ALA A 27 10.44 -3.87 -1.98
CA ALA A 27 9.82 -3.42 -0.74
C ALA A 27 10.27 -4.27 0.48
N ILE A 28 10.40 -5.59 0.31
CA ILE A 28 10.91 -6.48 1.36
C ILE A 28 12.33 -6.09 1.74
N SER A 29 13.20 -5.82 0.76
CA SER A 29 14.58 -5.42 0.97
C SER A 29 14.70 -4.04 1.62
N ASP A 30 14.03 -3.02 1.06
CA ASP A 30 14.14 -1.62 1.51
C ASP A 30 13.69 -1.44 2.97
N PHE A 31 12.68 -2.20 3.39
CA PHE A 31 12.14 -2.12 4.75
C PHE A 31 12.54 -3.31 5.63
N ASN A 32 13.44 -4.17 5.17
CA ASN A 32 13.83 -5.40 5.88
C ASN A 32 12.61 -6.15 6.46
N MET A 33 11.62 -6.46 5.57
CA MET A 33 10.32 -6.99 6.02
C MET A 33 10.40 -8.46 6.39
N ILE A 34 11.22 -9.25 5.69
CA ILE A 34 11.40 -10.69 5.89
C ILE A 34 12.87 -10.99 6.02
N GLU A 35 13.23 -11.76 7.04
CA GLU A 35 14.60 -12.18 7.37
C GLU A 35 14.72 -13.71 7.31
N PRO A 36 15.94 -14.26 7.17
CA PRO A 36 16.14 -15.71 7.19
C PRO A 36 15.57 -16.34 8.46
N GLY A 37 14.81 -17.45 8.31
CA GLY A 37 14.17 -18.15 9.41
C GLY A 37 12.83 -17.56 9.87
N ASP A 38 12.34 -16.49 9.23
CA ASP A 38 11.01 -15.93 9.54
C ASP A 38 9.88 -16.92 9.20
N ARG A 39 8.87 -16.90 10.05
CA ARG A 39 7.59 -17.56 9.80
C ARG A 39 6.53 -16.48 9.56
N VAL A 40 6.09 -16.34 8.32
CA VAL A 40 5.22 -15.24 7.86
C VAL A 40 3.77 -15.71 7.76
N MET A 41 2.88 -15.08 8.52
CA MET A 41 1.44 -15.27 8.42
C MET A 41 0.86 -14.33 7.37
N VAL A 42 0.34 -14.88 6.28
CA VAL A 42 -0.37 -14.12 5.25
C VAL A 42 -1.85 -14.05 5.57
N CYS A 43 -2.37 -12.85 5.86
CA CYS A 43 -3.78 -12.64 6.16
C CYS A 43 -4.61 -12.60 4.88
N LEU A 44 -5.45 -13.61 4.66
CA LEU A 44 -6.35 -13.71 3.52
C LEU A 44 -7.73 -13.20 3.85
N SER A 45 -8.17 -12.18 3.14
CA SER A 45 -9.54 -11.65 3.25
C SER A 45 -10.50 -12.21 2.19
N GLY A 46 -9.97 -12.98 1.22
CA GLY A 46 -10.70 -13.37 0.01
C GLY A 46 -10.71 -12.31 -1.09
N GLY A 47 -10.15 -11.13 -0.84
CA GLY A 47 -10.02 -10.07 -1.85
C GLY A 47 -8.79 -10.24 -2.74
N LYS A 48 -8.81 -9.64 -3.94
CA LYS A 48 -7.78 -9.71 -4.98
C LYS A 48 -6.35 -9.48 -4.46
N ASP A 49 -6.19 -8.49 -3.56
CA ASP A 49 -4.87 -8.08 -3.08
C ASP A 49 -4.27 -9.11 -2.12
N SER A 50 -5.10 -9.76 -1.30
CA SER A 50 -4.64 -10.82 -0.40
C SER A 50 -4.23 -12.09 -1.15
N TYR A 51 -4.94 -12.46 -2.22
CA TYR A 51 -4.52 -13.56 -3.10
C TYR A 51 -3.23 -13.22 -3.84
N ALA A 52 -3.13 -12.02 -4.41
CA ALA A 52 -1.93 -11.55 -5.10
C ALA A 52 -0.71 -11.56 -4.16
N LEU A 53 -0.88 -11.09 -2.91
CA LEU A 53 0.17 -11.14 -1.89
C LEU A 53 0.64 -12.58 -1.65
N LEU A 54 -0.28 -13.50 -1.40
CA LEU A 54 0.06 -14.90 -1.14
C LEU A 54 0.81 -15.53 -2.30
N ASP A 55 0.31 -15.37 -3.52
CA ASP A 55 0.91 -15.97 -4.72
C ASP A 55 2.31 -15.42 -4.99
N ILE A 56 2.51 -14.10 -4.87
CA ILE A 56 3.82 -13.48 -5.05
C ILE A 56 4.80 -13.94 -3.97
N LEU A 57 4.38 -14.00 -2.69
CA LEU A 57 5.25 -14.46 -1.60
C LEU A 57 5.62 -15.94 -1.75
N ARG A 58 4.70 -16.81 -2.18
CA ARG A 58 5.01 -18.22 -2.51
C ARG A 58 6.06 -18.32 -3.62
N ASN A 59 5.92 -17.49 -4.65
CA ASN A 59 6.91 -17.48 -5.72
C ASN A 59 8.28 -16.97 -5.23
N LEU A 60 8.32 -15.97 -4.37
CA LEU A 60 9.57 -15.48 -3.78
C LEU A 60 10.18 -16.53 -2.85
N GLN A 61 9.39 -17.22 -2.03
CA GLN A 61 9.84 -18.33 -1.17
C GLN A 61 10.55 -19.42 -1.99
N ALA A 62 10.02 -19.75 -3.17
CA ALA A 62 10.57 -20.80 -4.03
C ALA A 62 11.84 -20.40 -4.80
N HIS A 63 12.12 -19.09 -4.98
CA HIS A 63 13.14 -18.63 -5.91
C HIS A 63 14.12 -17.59 -5.33
N ALA A 64 13.79 -16.95 -4.22
CA ALA A 64 14.69 -15.98 -3.58
C ALA A 64 15.77 -16.70 -2.74
N PRO A 65 16.95 -16.11 -2.57
CA PRO A 65 18.01 -16.65 -1.72
C PRO A 65 17.73 -16.39 -0.24
N LEU A 66 16.47 -16.51 0.18
CA LEU A 66 15.99 -16.22 1.51
C LEU A 66 15.07 -17.35 1.97
N ASP A 67 15.49 -18.04 3.03
CA ASP A 67 14.69 -19.12 3.61
C ASP A 67 13.70 -18.55 4.64
N PHE A 68 12.40 -18.77 4.41
CA PHE A 68 11.32 -18.38 5.32
C PHE A 68 10.08 -19.28 5.10
N GLU A 69 9.27 -19.41 6.14
CA GLU A 69 8.04 -20.18 6.09
C GLU A 69 6.83 -19.29 5.82
N LEU A 70 5.83 -19.83 5.12
CA LEU A 70 4.53 -19.18 4.90
C LEU A 70 3.40 -20.00 5.49
N ILE A 71 2.47 -19.32 6.14
CA ILE A 71 1.17 -19.88 6.53
C ILE A 71 0.06 -18.89 6.17
N ALA A 72 -0.98 -19.38 5.50
CA ALA A 72 -2.16 -18.58 5.17
C ALA A 72 -3.17 -18.61 6.32
N VAL A 73 -3.71 -17.43 6.70
CA VAL A 73 -4.74 -17.36 7.75
C VAL A 73 -5.91 -16.55 7.24
N ASN A 74 -7.12 -17.12 7.33
CA ASN A 74 -8.37 -16.39 7.11
C ASN A 74 -9.13 -16.28 8.42
N LEU A 75 -9.71 -15.12 8.68
CA LEU A 75 -10.70 -14.91 9.73
C LEU A 75 -12.09 -14.85 9.10
N ASP A 76 -12.86 -15.92 9.30
CA ASP A 76 -14.30 -15.92 9.06
C ASP A 76 -14.99 -15.19 10.21
N GLN A 77 -15.57 -14.05 9.90
CA GLN A 77 -16.28 -13.19 10.84
C GLN A 77 -17.76 -13.55 10.97
N LYS A 78 -18.19 -14.64 10.32
CA LYS A 78 -19.60 -15.08 10.21
C LYS A 78 -20.51 -14.01 9.60
N GLN A 79 -20.00 -13.35 8.56
CA GLN A 79 -20.82 -12.44 7.76
C GLN A 79 -21.82 -13.23 6.91
N PRO A 80 -23.10 -12.81 6.86
CA PRO A 80 -24.10 -13.48 6.04
C PRO A 80 -23.68 -13.61 4.58
N GLY A 81 -23.76 -14.82 4.02
CA GLY A 81 -23.39 -15.09 2.63
C GLY A 81 -21.90 -15.22 2.35
N PHE A 82 -21.06 -15.29 3.39
CA PHE A 82 -19.65 -15.59 3.19
C PHE A 82 -19.46 -17.04 2.71
N PRO A 83 -18.81 -17.27 1.56
CA PRO A 83 -18.64 -18.62 1.00
C PRO A 83 -17.47 -19.34 1.69
N GLU A 84 -17.77 -20.03 2.80
CA GLU A 84 -16.78 -20.67 3.69
C GLU A 84 -15.88 -21.70 2.98
N HIS A 85 -16.34 -22.31 1.88
CA HIS A 85 -15.62 -23.35 1.14
C HIS A 85 -14.52 -22.83 0.21
N VAL A 86 -14.65 -21.59 -0.29
CA VAL A 86 -13.80 -21.06 -1.38
C VAL A 86 -12.32 -20.99 -0.99
N LEU A 87 -12.02 -20.44 0.19
CA LEU A 87 -10.62 -20.32 0.64
C LEU A 87 -9.99 -21.66 0.98
N PRO A 88 -10.62 -22.56 1.75
CA PRO A 88 -10.06 -23.89 2.01
C PRO A 88 -9.81 -24.72 0.74
N GLU A 89 -10.73 -24.72 -0.22
CA GLU A 89 -10.58 -25.42 -1.49
C GLU A 89 -9.38 -24.87 -2.28
N TYR A 90 -9.30 -23.56 -2.44
CA TYR A 90 -8.18 -22.91 -3.13
C TYR A 90 -6.83 -23.21 -2.45
N LEU A 91 -6.74 -23.06 -1.13
CA LEU A 91 -5.50 -23.27 -0.38
C LEU A 91 -5.05 -24.74 -0.42
N THR A 92 -6.00 -25.67 -0.36
CA THR A 92 -5.74 -27.11 -0.53
C THR A 92 -5.22 -27.41 -1.94
N GLN A 93 -5.88 -26.86 -2.97
CA GLN A 93 -5.48 -27.06 -4.37
C GLN A 93 -4.04 -26.60 -4.64
N ILE A 94 -3.62 -25.48 -4.05
CA ILE A 94 -2.27 -24.96 -4.23
C ILE A 94 -1.25 -25.54 -3.23
N GLY A 95 -1.65 -26.46 -2.34
CA GLY A 95 -0.78 -27.08 -1.35
C GLY A 95 -0.22 -26.11 -0.29
N MET A 96 -0.98 -25.08 0.06
CA MET A 96 -0.55 -24.06 1.02
C MET A 96 -0.97 -24.44 2.44
N PRO A 97 -0.04 -24.44 3.45
CA PRO A 97 -0.43 -24.55 4.84
C PRO A 97 -1.37 -23.41 5.25
N PHE A 98 -2.50 -23.73 5.88
CA PHE A 98 -3.46 -22.70 6.24
C PHE A 98 -4.22 -22.98 7.53
N ARG A 99 -4.81 -21.93 8.11
CA ARG A 99 -5.75 -21.99 9.23
C ARG A 99 -6.95 -21.07 8.94
N ILE A 100 -8.14 -21.63 8.98
CA ILE A 100 -9.38 -20.85 9.03
C ILE A 100 -9.76 -20.64 10.50
N VAL A 101 -9.95 -19.38 10.87
CA VAL A 101 -10.35 -18.99 12.23
C VAL A 101 -11.79 -18.50 12.17
N GLU A 102 -12.68 -19.18 12.86
CA GLU A 102 -14.07 -18.80 12.96
C GLU A 102 -14.29 -17.99 14.24
N GLN A 103 -14.73 -16.76 14.09
CA GLN A 103 -15.12 -15.93 15.24
C GLN A 103 -16.15 -14.90 14.82
N ASP A 104 -17.35 -15.00 15.38
CA ASP A 104 -18.46 -14.07 15.10
C ASP A 104 -18.17 -12.67 15.64
N THR A 105 -17.34 -11.93 14.90
CA THR A 105 -17.10 -10.51 15.15
C THR A 105 -18.18 -9.64 14.50
N TYR A 106 -18.89 -10.17 13.49
CA TYR A 106 -19.92 -9.44 12.78
C TYR A 106 -21.11 -9.11 13.70
N SER A 107 -21.67 -10.10 14.41
CA SER A 107 -22.77 -9.91 15.36
C SER A 107 -22.39 -8.96 16.49
N VAL A 108 -21.13 -9.02 16.97
CA VAL A 108 -20.62 -8.09 17.99
C VAL A 108 -20.66 -6.65 17.46
N VAL A 109 -20.16 -6.41 16.24
CA VAL A 109 -20.16 -5.08 15.62
C VAL A 109 -21.59 -4.55 15.43
N LYS A 110 -22.51 -5.40 14.94
CA LYS A 110 -23.91 -5.03 14.72
C LYS A 110 -24.64 -4.68 16.02
N ARG A 111 -24.32 -5.36 17.11
CA ARG A 111 -24.92 -5.11 18.43
C ARG A 111 -24.44 -3.82 19.08
N VAL A 112 -23.13 -3.48 18.88
CA VAL A 112 -22.48 -2.36 19.58
C VAL A 112 -22.68 -1.03 18.84
N ILE A 113 -22.74 -1.07 17.50
CA ILE A 113 -22.80 0.14 16.68
C ILE A 113 -24.25 0.37 16.21
N ALA A 114 -24.79 1.54 16.55
CA ALA A 114 -26.12 1.95 16.12
C ALA A 114 -26.23 2.00 14.58
N GLU A 115 -27.43 1.69 14.10
CA GLU A 115 -27.74 1.72 12.67
C GLU A 115 -27.43 3.09 12.05
N GLY A 116 -26.84 3.09 10.85
CA GLY A 116 -26.42 4.33 10.16
C GLY A 116 -25.03 4.86 10.54
N LYS A 117 -24.35 4.31 11.56
CA LYS A 117 -22.98 4.69 11.90
C LYS A 117 -21.94 3.75 11.26
N THR A 118 -20.71 4.27 11.05
CA THR A 118 -19.62 3.50 10.44
C THR A 118 -19.13 2.40 11.38
N THR A 119 -19.18 1.15 10.93
CA THR A 119 -18.77 -0.04 11.68
C THR A 119 -17.30 -0.37 11.55
N CYS A 120 -16.59 0.24 10.57
CA CYS A 120 -15.24 -0.15 10.14
C CYS A 120 -14.17 -0.06 11.24
N SER A 121 -14.24 0.94 12.12
CA SER A 121 -13.25 1.13 13.19
C SER A 121 -13.29 -0.01 14.21
N LEU A 122 -14.48 -0.37 14.72
CA LEU A 122 -14.63 -1.47 15.67
C LEU A 122 -14.32 -2.82 15.00
N CYS A 123 -14.84 -3.04 13.80
CA CYS A 123 -14.59 -4.26 13.02
C CYS A 123 -13.07 -4.49 12.82
N SER A 124 -12.34 -3.47 12.38
CA SER A 124 -10.89 -3.59 12.17
C SER A 124 -10.12 -3.85 13.45
N ARG A 125 -10.57 -3.29 14.60
CA ARG A 125 -9.97 -3.53 15.90
C ARG A 125 -10.17 -4.97 16.37
N LEU A 126 -11.40 -5.48 16.28
CA LEU A 126 -11.71 -6.86 16.63
C LEU A 126 -10.94 -7.86 15.76
N ARG A 127 -10.91 -7.63 14.44
CA ARG A 127 -10.13 -8.46 13.51
C ARG A 127 -8.64 -8.51 13.89
N ARG A 128 -8.03 -7.37 14.18
CA ARG A 128 -6.63 -7.31 14.59
C ARG A 128 -6.37 -8.12 15.85
N GLY A 129 -7.21 -7.96 16.89
CA GLY A 129 -7.07 -8.72 18.13
C GLY A 129 -7.11 -10.23 17.91
N VAL A 130 -8.02 -10.72 17.05
CA VAL A 130 -8.08 -12.14 16.70
C VAL A 130 -6.83 -12.58 15.94
N LEU A 131 -6.42 -11.81 14.92
CA LEU A 131 -5.24 -12.16 14.12
C LEU A 131 -3.95 -12.16 14.95
N TYR A 132 -3.78 -11.24 15.90
CA TYR A 132 -2.62 -11.21 16.80
C TYR A 132 -2.59 -12.43 17.73
N ARG A 133 -3.74 -12.80 18.32
CA ARG A 133 -3.84 -14.04 19.10
C ARG A 133 -3.43 -15.25 18.27
N VAL A 134 -3.95 -15.39 17.06
CA VAL A 134 -3.63 -16.50 16.16
C VAL A 134 -2.17 -16.49 15.75
N ALA A 135 -1.59 -15.31 15.54
CA ALA A 135 -0.16 -15.15 15.25
C ALA A 135 0.71 -15.69 16.40
N THR A 136 0.34 -15.39 17.65
CA THR A 136 1.01 -15.95 18.84
C THR A 136 0.86 -17.48 18.90
N GLU A 137 -0.36 -18.00 18.75
CA GLU A 137 -0.64 -19.44 18.77
C GLU A 137 0.15 -20.22 17.70
N LEU A 138 0.38 -19.62 16.54
CA LEU A 138 1.13 -20.21 15.43
C LEU A 138 2.64 -19.97 15.53
N GLY A 139 3.11 -19.18 16.48
CA GLY A 139 4.53 -18.81 16.62
C GLY A 139 5.08 -18.10 15.40
N VAL A 140 4.27 -17.25 14.73
CA VAL A 140 4.73 -16.48 13.58
C VAL A 140 5.50 -15.23 14.00
N THR A 141 6.51 -14.87 13.23
CA THR A 141 7.37 -13.70 13.46
C THR A 141 6.87 -12.45 12.74
N LYS A 142 6.18 -12.62 11.62
CA LYS A 142 5.68 -11.54 10.77
C LYS A 142 4.22 -11.76 10.38
N ILE A 143 3.43 -10.69 10.33
CA ILE A 143 2.04 -10.68 9.85
C ILE A 143 2.00 -9.88 8.55
N ALA A 144 1.76 -10.52 7.42
CA ALA A 144 1.70 -9.91 6.10
C ALA A 144 0.27 -9.53 5.72
N LEU A 145 0.06 -8.27 5.38
CA LEU A 145 -1.22 -7.70 4.97
C LEU A 145 -1.18 -7.22 3.51
N GLY A 146 -2.25 -7.45 2.76
CA GLY A 146 -2.39 -7.13 1.34
C GLY A 146 -2.64 -5.64 1.01
N HIS A 147 -2.17 -4.71 1.85
CA HIS A 147 -2.26 -3.29 1.54
C HIS A 147 -1.20 -2.88 0.52
N HIS A 148 -1.61 -2.10 -0.46
CA HIS A 148 -0.79 -1.69 -1.60
C HIS A 148 -0.50 -0.17 -1.59
N ARG A 149 0.26 0.31 -2.59
CA ARG A 149 0.66 1.71 -2.72
C ARG A 149 -0.51 2.68 -2.63
N ASP A 150 -1.60 2.37 -3.33
CA ASP A 150 -2.75 3.27 -3.41
C ASP A 150 -3.48 3.36 -2.05
N ASP A 151 -3.54 2.27 -1.25
CA ASP A 151 -4.03 2.30 0.14
C ASP A 151 -3.19 3.21 1.04
N ILE A 152 -1.86 3.21 0.84
CA ILE A 152 -0.94 4.07 1.59
C ILE A 152 -1.22 5.54 1.27
N LEU A 153 -1.39 5.88 -0.02
CA LEU A 153 -1.73 7.23 -0.46
C LEU A 153 -3.15 7.65 0.00
N GLU A 154 -4.15 6.78 -0.14
CA GLU A 154 -5.50 7.04 0.37
C GLU A 154 -5.46 7.36 1.87
N THR A 155 -4.70 6.59 2.65
CA THR A 155 -4.56 6.80 4.10
C THR A 155 -3.83 8.11 4.40
N PHE A 156 -2.84 8.48 3.61
CA PHE A 156 -2.14 9.76 3.73
C PHE A 156 -3.10 10.94 3.51
N PHE A 157 -3.85 10.94 2.41
CA PHE A 157 -4.81 12.01 2.11
C PHE A 157 -5.95 12.07 3.12
N LEU A 158 -6.45 10.94 3.59
CA LEU A 158 -7.46 10.91 4.67
C LEU A 158 -6.93 11.58 5.94
N ASN A 159 -5.70 11.28 6.36
CA ASN A 159 -5.11 11.91 7.53
C ASN A 159 -4.82 13.40 7.31
N MET A 160 -4.36 13.78 6.12
CA MET A 160 -4.05 15.16 5.79
C MET A 160 -5.32 16.04 5.73
N PHE A 161 -6.36 15.58 5.03
CA PHE A 161 -7.57 16.40 4.81
C PHE A 161 -8.54 16.40 5.99
N TYR A 162 -8.67 15.26 6.69
CA TYR A 162 -9.64 15.12 7.77
C TYR A 162 -9.01 14.98 9.16
N GLY A 163 -7.74 14.64 9.25
CA GLY A 163 -7.04 14.42 10.52
C GLY A 163 -6.01 15.50 10.86
N GLY A 164 -5.70 16.43 9.95
CA GLY A 164 -4.67 17.47 10.14
C GLY A 164 -3.29 16.89 10.43
N LYS A 165 -2.96 15.72 9.84
CA LYS A 165 -1.71 15.00 10.11
C LYS A 165 -1.07 14.51 8.82
N LEU A 166 0.23 14.71 8.68
CA LEU A 166 1.04 14.07 7.63
C LEU A 166 1.39 12.64 8.10
N LYS A 167 0.47 11.73 7.89
CA LYS A 167 0.58 10.34 8.34
C LYS A 167 0.02 9.40 7.29
N ALA A 168 0.85 8.48 6.78
CA ALA A 168 0.44 7.40 5.90
C ALA A 168 0.33 6.06 6.65
N MET A 169 0.08 4.99 5.90
CA MET A 169 0.16 3.63 6.39
C MET A 169 1.61 3.14 6.25
N PRO A 170 2.31 2.78 7.33
CA PRO A 170 3.71 2.39 7.24
C PRO A 170 3.87 1.01 6.58
N PRO A 171 4.92 0.80 5.76
CA PRO A 171 5.20 -0.50 5.15
C PRO A 171 5.53 -1.60 6.15
N LYS A 172 6.16 -1.25 7.28
CA LYS A 172 6.50 -2.14 8.39
C LYS A 172 6.25 -1.42 9.71
N LEU A 173 5.66 -2.09 10.69
CA LEU A 173 5.43 -1.54 12.03
C LEU A 173 5.34 -2.65 13.08
N ILE A 174 5.54 -2.27 14.32
CA ILE A 174 5.21 -3.11 15.49
C ILE A 174 3.70 -3.04 15.70
N SER A 175 3.05 -4.15 15.99
CA SER A 175 1.61 -4.23 16.29
C SER A 175 1.22 -3.41 17.52
N ASP A 176 -0.08 -3.08 17.64
CA ASP A 176 -0.57 -2.24 18.74
C ASP A 176 -0.33 -2.85 20.15
N ASP A 177 -0.19 -4.19 20.22
CA ASP A 177 0.13 -4.94 21.44
C ASP A 177 1.64 -5.12 21.68
N GLY A 178 2.47 -4.67 20.74
CA GLY A 178 3.94 -4.73 20.85
C GLY A 178 4.57 -6.10 20.57
N HIS A 179 3.79 -7.13 20.27
CA HIS A 179 4.27 -8.52 20.19
C HIS A 179 4.60 -8.99 18.76
N HIS A 180 4.10 -8.33 17.73
CA HIS A 180 4.24 -8.77 16.34
C HIS A 180 4.78 -7.69 15.43
N ILE A 181 5.46 -8.11 14.37
CA ILE A 181 5.83 -7.23 13.25
C ILE A 181 4.78 -7.39 12.14
N VAL A 182 4.12 -6.29 11.78
CA VAL A 182 3.18 -6.22 10.66
C VAL A 182 3.91 -5.67 9.45
N ILE A 183 3.80 -6.36 8.30
CA ILE A 183 4.44 -6.00 7.04
C ILE A 183 3.43 -5.85 5.91
N ARG A 184 3.76 -5.00 4.93
CA ARG A 184 2.95 -4.74 3.73
C ARG A 184 3.79 -4.88 2.47
N PRO A 185 4.08 -6.11 2.04
CA PRO A 185 4.98 -6.34 0.91
C PRO A 185 4.50 -5.74 -0.42
N LEU A 186 3.18 -5.49 -0.57
CA LEU A 186 2.61 -4.83 -1.74
C LEU A 186 2.76 -3.29 -1.74
N ALA A 187 3.51 -2.71 -0.79
CA ALA A 187 3.64 -1.26 -0.60
C ALA A 187 4.03 -0.47 -1.87
N TYR A 188 4.76 -1.08 -2.79
CA TYR A 188 5.16 -0.47 -4.07
C TYR A 188 4.25 -0.84 -5.25
N CYS A 189 3.30 -1.75 -5.06
CA CYS A 189 2.42 -2.23 -6.13
C CYS A 189 1.22 -1.29 -6.34
N LYS A 190 0.88 -1.03 -7.59
CA LYS A 190 -0.30 -0.26 -7.99
C LYS A 190 -1.55 -1.13 -7.91
N GLU A 191 -2.67 -0.57 -7.43
CA GLU A 191 -3.95 -1.29 -7.40
C GLU A 191 -4.35 -1.83 -8.76
N LYS A 192 -4.19 -1.01 -9.82
CA LYS A 192 -4.52 -1.40 -11.20
C LYS A 192 -3.72 -2.60 -11.70
N ASP A 193 -2.45 -2.71 -11.31
CA ASP A 193 -1.61 -3.85 -11.69
C ASP A 193 -2.04 -5.13 -10.95
N LEU A 194 -2.42 -5.00 -9.68
CA LEU A 194 -2.94 -6.11 -8.88
C LEU A 194 -4.30 -6.60 -9.37
N ALA A 195 -5.17 -5.69 -9.85
CA ALA A 195 -6.45 -6.05 -10.44
C ALA A 195 -6.26 -6.89 -11.71
N VAL A 196 -5.42 -6.44 -12.64
CA VAL A 196 -5.09 -7.18 -13.85
C VAL A 196 -4.41 -8.52 -13.52
N TYR A 197 -3.52 -8.52 -12.51
CA TYR A 197 -2.87 -9.75 -12.06
C TYR A 197 -3.88 -10.76 -11.53
N ALA A 198 -4.83 -10.34 -10.71
CA ALA A 198 -5.86 -11.20 -10.15
C ALA A 198 -6.76 -11.84 -11.23
N GLU A 199 -7.08 -11.10 -12.29
CA GLU A 199 -7.81 -11.63 -13.45
C GLU A 199 -7.01 -12.67 -14.21
N ILE A 200 -5.70 -12.42 -14.44
CA ILE A 200 -4.81 -13.34 -15.14
C ILE A 200 -4.65 -14.66 -14.38
N GLU A 201 -4.48 -14.59 -13.06
CA GLU A 201 -4.31 -15.77 -12.21
C GLU A 201 -5.64 -16.47 -11.85
N ASN A 202 -6.79 -15.90 -12.26
CA ASN A 202 -8.13 -16.42 -12.01
C ASN A 202 -8.39 -16.73 -10.53
N PHE A 203 -7.98 -15.80 -9.63
CA PHE A 203 -8.24 -16.00 -8.20
C PHE A 203 -9.74 -16.07 -7.89
N PRO A 204 -10.17 -16.96 -6.99
CA PRO A 204 -11.57 -17.08 -6.58
C PRO A 204 -11.95 -15.95 -5.61
N ILE A 205 -12.11 -14.73 -6.14
CA ILE A 205 -12.33 -13.53 -5.33
C ILE A 205 -13.70 -13.56 -4.67
N ILE A 206 -13.70 -13.35 -3.36
CA ILE A 206 -14.91 -13.19 -2.55
C ILE A 206 -15.29 -11.71 -2.53
N PRO A 207 -16.52 -11.33 -2.91
CA PRO A 207 -16.95 -9.93 -2.94
C PRO A 207 -16.89 -9.26 -1.56
N CYS A 208 -16.37 -8.04 -1.49
CA CYS A 208 -16.18 -7.28 -0.23
C CYS A 208 -17.43 -6.49 0.23
N ASN A 209 -18.63 -6.85 -0.21
CA ASN A 209 -19.86 -6.13 0.09
C ASN A 209 -20.76 -6.83 1.12
N LEU A 210 -20.30 -7.92 1.71
CA LEU A 210 -21.10 -8.77 2.60
C LEU A 210 -21.45 -8.10 3.95
N CYS A 211 -20.65 -7.13 4.42
CA CYS A 211 -20.89 -6.50 5.72
C CYS A 211 -22.00 -5.44 5.70
N GLY A 212 -22.53 -5.06 4.53
CA GLY A 212 -23.58 -4.02 4.41
C GLY A 212 -23.18 -2.65 4.96
N SER A 213 -21.90 -2.44 5.34
CA SER A 213 -21.42 -1.13 5.75
C SER A 213 -21.42 -0.19 4.55
N GLN A 214 -21.96 1.02 4.73
CA GLN A 214 -21.78 2.07 3.74
C GLN A 214 -20.29 2.22 3.50
N LYS A 215 -19.88 2.18 2.22
CA LYS A 215 -18.51 2.49 1.82
C LYS A 215 -18.13 3.77 2.54
N ASN A 216 -17.00 3.79 3.21
CA ASN A 216 -16.52 4.99 3.89
C ASN A 216 -16.46 6.12 2.84
N MET A 217 -17.47 7.00 2.84
CA MET A 217 -17.69 8.03 1.81
C MET A 217 -16.41 8.85 1.59
N GLN A 218 -15.70 9.17 2.69
CA GLN A 218 -14.45 9.93 2.62
C GLN A 218 -13.35 9.17 1.85
N ARG A 219 -13.20 7.86 2.11
CA ARG A 219 -12.21 7.05 1.38
C ARG A 219 -12.57 6.94 -0.10
N GLN A 220 -13.85 6.82 -0.43
CA GLN A 220 -14.31 6.77 -1.81
C GLN A 220 -14.02 8.09 -2.54
N VAL A 221 -14.29 9.23 -1.90
CA VAL A 221 -13.96 10.56 -2.45
C VAL A 221 -12.46 10.70 -2.72
N ILE A 222 -11.61 10.29 -1.77
CA ILE A 222 -10.14 10.31 -1.96
C ILE A 222 -9.75 9.41 -3.13
N LYS A 223 -10.30 8.20 -3.22
CA LYS A 223 -10.00 7.25 -4.30
C LYS A 223 -10.37 7.83 -5.66
N GLU A 224 -11.53 8.43 -5.79
CA GLU A 224 -11.99 9.07 -7.03
C GLU A 224 -11.10 10.26 -7.42
N MET A 225 -10.73 11.09 -6.44
CA MET A 225 -9.78 12.21 -6.65
C MET A 225 -8.43 11.68 -7.18
N MET A 226 -7.88 10.65 -6.56
CA MET A 226 -6.61 10.05 -6.99
C MET A 226 -6.70 9.46 -8.41
N GLN A 227 -7.80 8.79 -8.74
CA GLN A 227 -8.05 8.26 -10.08
C GLN A 227 -8.14 9.37 -11.14
N GLN A 228 -8.82 10.48 -10.81
CA GLN A 228 -8.88 11.65 -11.68
C GLN A 228 -7.49 12.27 -11.90
N TRP A 229 -6.68 12.35 -10.85
CA TRP A 229 -5.31 12.86 -10.97
C TRP A 229 -4.40 11.92 -11.78
N ASP A 230 -4.48 10.59 -11.58
CA ASP A 230 -3.69 9.64 -12.39
C ASP A 230 -4.07 9.71 -13.88
N LYS A 231 -5.36 9.95 -14.18
CA LYS A 231 -5.85 10.12 -15.55
C LYS A 231 -5.39 11.45 -16.18
N LYS A 232 -5.51 12.57 -15.42
CA LYS A 232 -5.18 13.91 -15.93
C LYS A 232 -3.67 14.17 -15.98
N PHE A 233 -2.94 13.62 -15.03
CA PHE A 233 -1.49 13.80 -14.86
C PHE A 233 -0.82 12.43 -14.63
N PRO A 234 -0.59 11.64 -15.70
CA PRO A 234 0.05 10.33 -15.58
C PRO A 234 1.39 10.41 -14.84
N GLY A 235 1.61 9.49 -13.89
CA GLY A 235 2.81 9.47 -13.06
C GLY A 235 2.72 10.32 -11.77
N ARG A 236 1.66 11.11 -11.58
CA ARG A 236 1.52 11.98 -10.40
C ARG A 236 1.43 11.18 -9.10
N LEU A 237 0.75 10.04 -9.09
CA LEU A 237 0.66 9.19 -7.90
C LEU A 237 2.01 8.57 -7.53
N GLU A 238 2.85 8.28 -8.51
CA GLU A 238 4.23 7.84 -8.31
C GLU A 238 5.05 8.92 -7.60
N THR A 239 4.99 10.16 -8.11
CA THR A 239 5.68 11.31 -7.50
C THR A 239 5.19 11.56 -6.07
N MET A 240 3.87 11.50 -5.81
CA MET A 240 3.32 11.65 -4.46
C MET A 240 3.79 10.55 -3.50
N PHE A 241 3.89 9.31 -3.99
CA PHE A 241 4.40 8.22 -3.17
C PHE A 241 5.90 8.37 -2.89
N THR A 242 6.68 8.84 -3.87
CA THR A 242 8.10 9.17 -3.70
C THR A 242 8.28 10.29 -2.67
N ALA A 243 7.41 11.31 -2.67
CA ALA A 243 7.46 12.39 -1.69
C ALA A 243 7.31 11.91 -0.24
N LEU A 244 6.56 10.81 0.01
CA LEU A 244 6.48 10.20 1.35
C LEU A 244 7.81 9.60 1.82
N GLN A 245 8.74 9.33 0.92
CA GLN A 245 10.08 8.79 1.20
C GLN A 245 11.17 9.88 1.24
N ASN A 246 10.82 11.12 0.81
CA ASN A 246 11.73 12.26 0.74
C ASN A 246 11.15 13.42 1.58
N VAL A 247 11.30 13.33 2.88
CA VAL A 247 10.73 14.31 3.81
C VAL A 247 11.81 15.28 4.28
N GLN A 248 11.66 16.57 3.98
CA GLN A 248 12.52 17.65 4.45
C GLN A 248 11.92 18.26 5.72
N LEU A 249 12.39 17.84 6.88
CA LEU A 249 11.83 18.25 8.18
C LEU A 249 11.99 19.76 8.43
N SER A 250 13.09 20.35 7.95
CA SER A 250 13.35 21.80 8.05
C SER A 250 12.35 22.65 7.28
N HIS A 251 11.65 22.09 6.30
CA HIS A 251 10.66 22.77 5.46
C HIS A 251 9.21 22.46 5.85
N LEU A 252 9.02 21.70 6.96
CA LEU A 252 7.71 21.46 7.54
C LEU A 252 7.58 22.24 8.86
N ALA A 253 6.38 22.75 9.16
CA ALA A 253 6.13 23.56 10.35
C ALA A 253 6.01 22.74 11.66
N ASP A 254 6.67 21.58 11.77
CA ASP A 254 6.65 20.71 12.95
C ASP A 254 7.77 21.06 13.93
N LYS A 255 7.44 21.94 14.88
CA LYS A 255 8.37 22.39 15.94
C LYS A 255 8.84 21.29 16.89
N ALA A 256 8.18 20.13 16.92
CA ALA A 256 8.62 18.99 17.71
C ALA A 256 9.69 18.14 16.98
N ARG A 257 9.74 18.25 15.67
CA ARG A 257 10.64 17.49 14.79
C ARG A 257 11.83 18.32 14.32
N TYR A 258 11.69 19.65 14.26
CA TYR A 258 12.75 20.56 13.87
C TYR A 258 12.85 21.75 14.84
N ASN A 259 14.09 22.09 15.26
CA ASN A 259 14.34 23.13 16.26
C ASN A 259 14.46 24.51 15.63
N PHE A 260 13.34 25.11 15.22
CA PHE A 260 13.30 26.47 14.65
C PHE A 260 13.80 27.55 15.60
N GLN A 261 13.57 27.39 16.92
CA GLN A 261 13.99 28.39 17.92
C GLN A 261 15.50 28.42 18.14
N GLY A 262 16.19 27.33 17.83
CA GLY A 262 17.63 27.21 17.98
C GLY A 262 18.43 27.70 16.77
N LEU A 263 17.78 28.14 15.68
CA LEU A 263 18.46 28.60 14.48
C LEU A 263 19.26 29.86 14.74
N LYS A 264 20.55 29.84 14.42
CA LYS A 264 21.46 31.00 14.48
C LYS A 264 22.33 31.03 13.24
N PRO A 265 22.56 32.21 12.62
CA PRO A 265 23.52 32.34 11.54
C PRO A 265 24.93 31.92 12.03
N ASN A 266 25.60 31.08 11.25
CA ASN A 266 26.98 30.63 11.55
C ASN A 266 27.96 31.00 10.42
N GLY A 267 27.52 31.78 9.42
CA GLY A 267 28.34 32.20 8.28
C GLY A 267 28.64 31.09 7.25
N ALA A 268 28.11 29.89 7.45
CA ALA A 268 28.29 28.77 6.53
C ALA A 268 26.95 28.37 5.88
N PRO A 269 26.91 28.00 4.58
CA PRO A 269 25.72 27.44 3.95
C PRO A 269 25.32 26.15 4.64
N VAL A 270 24.02 25.96 4.86
CA VAL A 270 23.45 24.69 5.37
C VAL A 270 23.19 23.80 4.15
N ALA A 271 23.66 22.55 4.19
CA ALA A 271 23.53 21.61 3.08
C ALA A 271 22.06 21.40 2.66
N ASP A 272 21.13 21.38 3.67
CA ASP A 272 19.69 21.27 3.48
C ASP A 272 18.98 22.66 3.61
N GLY A 273 19.72 23.75 3.42
CA GLY A 273 19.18 25.10 3.44
C GLY A 273 18.23 25.35 2.28
N ASP A 274 17.40 26.39 2.44
CA ASP A 274 16.47 26.81 1.40
C ASP A 274 17.26 27.28 0.15
N LYS A 275 17.45 26.34 -0.77
CA LYS A 275 17.78 26.69 -2.15
C LYS A 275 16.46 27.07 -2.78
N ALA A 276 16.25 28.33 -3.10
CA ALA A 276 15.00 28.88 -3.61
C ALA A 276 14.40 28.09 -4.77
N PHE A 277 15.23 27.30 -5.48
CA PHE A 277 14.80 26.33 -6.48
C PHE A 277 15.82 25.18 -6.49
N ASP A 278 15.36 23.94 -6.40
CA ASP A 278 16.20 22.78 -6.69
C ASP A 278 16.67 22.87 -8.14
N GLU A 279 17.94 23.09 -8.34
CA GLU A 279 18.57 23.26 -9.68
C GLU A 279 18.22 22.12 -10.63
N GLU A 280 17.97 20.91 -10.12
CA GLU A 280 17.62 19.72 -10.91
C GLU A 280 16.19 19.71 -11.46
N ILE A 281 15.28 20.55 -10.94
CA ILE A 281 13.85 20.54 -11.32
C ILE A 281 13.49 21.74 -12.21
N PHE A 282 14.26 22.82 -12.20
CA PHE A 282 13.90 24.11 -12.81
C PHE A 282 14.94 24.72 -13.73
N GLU A 283 15.87 23.99 -14.30
CA GLU A 283 16.59 24.50 -15.45
C GLU A 283 15.74 24.36 -16.72
N PRO A 284 14.97 25.40 -17.11
CA PRO A 284 14.68 25.53 -18.52
C PRO A 284 16.05 25.64 -19.22
N PRO A 285 16.28 24.98 -20.35
CA PRO A 285 17.54 25.09 -21.06
C PRO A 285 17.90 26.58 -21.17
N ILE A 286 19.08 26.99 -20.73
CA ILE A 286 19.56 28.40 -20.73
C ILE A 286 19.27 29.06 -22.08
N ALA A 287 19.26 28.30 -23.17
CA ALA A 287 18.86 28.71 -24.51
C ALA A 287 17.40 29.24 -24.60
N GLU A 288 16.45 28.71 -23.79
CA GLU A 288 15.05 29.12 -23.81
C GLU A 288 14.84 30.44 -23.01
N LEU A 289 15.56 30.59 -21.89
CA LEU A 289 15.60 31.86 -21.13
C LEU A 289 16.24 33.00 -21.93
N LEU A 290 17.30 32.74 -22.67
CA LEU A 290 17.95 33.74 -23.54
C LEU A 290 17.07 34.11 -24.75
N SER A 291 16.20 33.23 -25.21
CA SER A 291 15.23 33.55 -26.27
C SER A 291 14.09 34.44 -25.78
N LEU A 292 13.61 34.23 -24.54
CA LEU A 292 12.57 35.07 -23.94
C LEU A 292 13.06 36.50 -23.58
N THR A 293 14.32 36.63 -23.18
CA THR A 293 14.92 37.96 -22.93
C THR A 293 15.25 38.72 -24.21
N LYS A 294 15.60 38.04 -25.31
CA LYS A 294 15.80 38.70 -26.61
C LYS A 294 14.50 39.22 -27.24
N ASN A 295 13.39 38.51 -27.10
CA ASN A 295 12.10 38.92 -27.64
C ASN A 295 11.53 40.14 -26.89
N ASN A 296 11.81 40.30 -25.60
CA ASN A 296 11.35 41.46 -24.81
C ASN A 296 12.21 42.72 -25.01
N LEU A 297 13.43 42.61 -25.55
CA LEU A 297 14.28 43.79 -25.84
C LEU A 297 14.02 44.35 -27.22
N THR A 298 13.48 43.59 -28.17
CA THR A 298 13.14 44.08 -29.52
C THR A 298 11.77 44.79 -29.59
N GLU A 299 10.91 44.64 -28.59
CA GLU A 299 9.65 45.40 -28.51
C GLU A 299 9.78 46.78 -27.83
N ILE A 300 10.90 47.09 -27.17
CA ILE A 300 11.14 48.39 -26.50
C ILE A 300 11.87 49.39 -27.40
N GLU A 301 12.46 48.96 -28.52
CA GLU A 301 13.17 49.87 -29.46
C GLU A 301 12.31 50.32 -30.68
N SER A 302 11.00 50.07 -30.70
CA SER A 302 10.11 50.41 -31.81
C SER A 302 8.93 51.33 -31.45
N ASP A 303 9.04 52.12 -30.38
CA ASP A 303 8.12 53.25 -30.10
C ASP A 303 8.87 54.56 -30.00
#